data_3370c4a481366b723ac774ba4cf8d6fb
#
_entry.id   3370c4a481366b723ac774ba4cf8d6fb
#
_cell.length_a   1.000
_cell.length_b   1.000
_cell.length_c   1.000
_cell.angle_alpha   90.00
_cell.angle_beta   90.00
_cell.angle_gamma   90.00
#
_symmetry.space_group_name_H-M   'P 1'
#
loop_
_entity.id
_entity.type
_entity.pdbx_description
1 polymer ?
#
loop_
_entity_poly.entity_id
_entity_poly.type
_entity_poly.pdbx_seq_one_letter_code
_entity_poly.pdbx_strand_id
1 'polypeptide(L)'
;MKNKVRVVLQARTGSSRLYGKVLLPILGIPLVVLCWRRLKISNLDVVVAIPKGPEDDFLTEILKKNKIKYFRGSKENVLERFQSYSKKLNSEDIIVRVTADNPFVDGFFLKEILSIYLKKKLNYFSSHENIKSIPY
;
A
#
# COMPACT_ATOMS: atom_id res chain seq x y z
N MET A 1 0.01 0.51 -25.46
CA MET A 1 0.61 1.29 -24.33
C MET A 1 1.12 0.32 -23.28
N LYS A 2 2.22 0.63 -22.65
CA LYS A 2 2.76 -0.25 -21.59
C LYS A 2 1.92 -0.06 -20.32
N ASN A 3 1.34 -1.13 -19.78
CA ASN A 3 0.53 -1.10 -18.55
C ASN A 3 1.34 -0.46 -17.41
N LYS A 4 0.76 0.52 -16.71
CA LYS A 4 1.43 1.14 -15.57
C LYS A 4 1.10 0.36 -14.31
N VAL A 5 2.12 0.13 -13.48
CA VAL A 5 1.95 -0.50 -12.16
C VAL A 5 1.79 0.59 -11.12
N ARG A 6 0.73 0.49 -10.32
CA ARG A 6 0.42 1.39 -9.20
C ARG A 6 0.44 0.61 -7.90
N VAL A 7 1.37 0.91 -7.04
CA VAL A 7 1.39 0.33 -5.70
C VAL A 7 0.56 1.22 -4.77
N VAL A 8 -0.49 0.66 -4.20
CA VAL A 8 -1.38 1.35 -3.26
C VAL A 8 -1.09 0.81 -1.86
N LEU A 9 -0.37 1.61 -1.07
CA LEU A 9 -0.04 1.32 0.32
C LEU A 9 -1.22 1.74 1.20
N GLN A 10 -1.97 0.78 1.70
CA GLN A 10 -3.12 1.03 2.56
C GLN A 10 -2.68 1.33 3.99
N ALA A 11 -3.07 2.48 4.53
CA ALA A 11 -2.80 2.88 5.90
C ALA A 11 -4.04 3.48 6.56
N ARG A 12 -4.19 3.28 7.86
CA ARG A 12 -5.19 3.93 8.71
C ARG A 12 -4.69 4.03 10.14
N THR A 13 -5.12 5.05 10.85
CA THR A 13 -4.80 5.24 12.27
C THR A 13 -5.60 4.27 13.15
N GLY A 14 -6.88 4.06 12.82
CA GLY A 14 -7.76 3.15 13.56
C GLY A 14 -7.31 1.70 13.40
N SER A 15 -6.94 1.08 14.52
CA SER A 15 -6.64 -0.35 14.63
C SER A 15 -7.20 -0.87 15.95
N SER A 16 -7.95 -1.98 15.90
CA SER A 16 -8.55 -2.57 17.12
C SER A 16 -7.52 -3.14 18.10
N ARG A 17 -6.39 -3.64 17.59
CA ARG A 17 -5.31 -4.24 18.40
C ARG A 17 -4.30 -3.23 18.90
N LEU A 18 -3.92 -2.26 18.06
CA LEU A 18 -2.94 -1.22 18.42
C LEU A 18 -3.28 0.06 17.65
N TYR A 19 -3.97 0.99 18.33
CA TYR A 19 -4.33 2.27 17.73
C TYR A 19 -3.08 3.06 17.31
N GLY A 20 -3.12 3.66 16.13
CA GLY A 20 -2.02 4.48 15.63
C GLY A 20 -0.76 3.73 15.25
N LYS A 21 -0.77 2.39 15.13
CA LYS A 21 0.44 1.60 14.88
C LYS A 21 1.24 2.07 13.65
N VAL A 22 0.57 2.55 12.58
CA VAL A 22 1.23 3.04 11.37
C VAL A 22 2.03 4.33 11.58
N LEU A 23 1.79 5.02 12.71
CA LEU A 23 2.48 6.24 13.14
C LEU A 23 3.61 5.95 14.13
N LEU A 24 3.63 4.75 14.75
CA LEU A 24 4.66 4.39 15.71
C LEU A 24 6.03 4.32 15.02
N PRO A 25 7.08 4.86 15.65
CA PRO A 25 8.39 4.92 15.04
C PRO A 25 9.16 3.60 15.18
N ILE A 26 9.85 3.23 14.12
CA ILE A 26 10.93 2.23 14.14
C ILE A 26 12.22 3.01 13.84
N LEU A 27 13.14 3.03 14.77
CA LEU A 27 14.38 3.83 14.69
C LEU A 27 14.09 5.31 14.33
N GLY A 28 13.06 5.90 14.94
CA GLY A 28 12.68 7.29 14.72
C GLY A 28 11.89 7.56 13.43
N ILE A 29 11.60 6.54 12.62
CA ILE A 29 10.86 6.68 11.36
C ILE A 29 9.45 6.10 11.55
N PRO A 30 8.36 6.86 11.32
CA PRO A 30 7.00 6.33 11.38
C PRO A 30 6.83 5.10 10.47
N LEU A 31 6.14 4.07 10.94
CA LEU A 31 6.02 2.79 10.23
C LEU A 31 5.51 2.97 8.79
N VAL A 32 4.51 3.82 8.57
CA VAL A 32 3.99 4.10 7.21
C VAL A 32 5.07 4.69 6.28
N VAL A 33 5.92 5.55 6.80
CA VAL A 33 7.03 6.16 6.04
C VAL A 33 8.08 5.12 5.72
N LEU A 34 8.40 4.25 6.69
CA LEU A 34 9.33 3.14 6.49
C LEU A 34 8.83 2.19 5.40
N CYS A 35 7.57 1.75 5.48
CA CYS A 35 6.95 0.89 4.45
C CYS A 35 7.01 1.57 3.07
N TRP A 36 6.65 2.86 2.99
CA TRP A 36 6.71 3.60 1.73
C TRP A 36 8.13 3.66 1.16
N ARG A 37 9.15 3.96 1.99
CA ARG A 37 10.56 4.01 1.56
C ARG A 37 11.02 2.67 1.00
N ARG A 38 10.68 1.56 1.66
CA ARG A 38 11.03 0.21 1.21
C ARG A 38 10.40 -0.14 -0.14
N LEU A 39 9.16 0.28 -0.38
CA LEU A 39 8.50 0.09 -1.67
C LEU A 39 9.12 0.96 -2.77
N LYS A 40 9.57 2.17 -2.44
CA LYS A 40 10.18 3.12 -3.38
C LYS A 40 11.58 2.73 -3.82
N ILE A 41 12.28 1.85 -3.12
CA ILE A 41 13.66 1.43 -3.42
C ILE A 41 13.85 0.98 -4.88
N SER A 42 12.83 0.38 -5.48
CA SER A 42 12.85 -0.10 -6.86
C SER A 42 12.20 0.86 -7.87
N ASN A 43 12.00 2.13 -7.52
CA ASN A 43 11.35 3.16 -8.36
C ASN A 43 9.90 2.84 -8.75
N LEU A 44 9.17 2.05 -7.95
CA LEU A 44 7.75 1.84 -8.14
C LEU A 44 6.95 3.13 -7.87
N ASP A 45 5.84 3.31 -8.59
CA ASP A 45 4.91 4.41 -8.30
C ASP A 45 4.00 4.02 -7.14
N VAL A 46 4.30 4.60 -5.97
CA VAL A 46 3.63 4.28 -4.70
C VAL A 46 2.77 5.45 -4.25
N VAL A 47 1.51 5.18 -3.96
CA VAL A 47 0.56 6.11 -3.35
C VAL A 47 0.00 5.52 -2.07
N VAL A 48 -0.22 6.35 -1.05
CA VAL A 48 -0.82 5.91 0.21
C VAL A 48 -2.32 6.13 0.19
N ALA A 49 -3.09 5.09 0.46
CA ALA A 49 -4.56 5.14 0.57
C ALA A 49 -4.96 5.24 2.04
N ILE A 50 -5.59 6.34 2.44
CA ILE A 50 -6.05 6.58 3.81
C ILE A 50 -7.55 6.82 3.85
N PRO A 51 -8.24 6.55 4.97
CA PRO A 51 -9.65 6.86 5.14
C PRO A 51 -9.92 8.36 5.15
N LYS A 52 -11.16 8.75 4.83
CA LYS A 52 -11.70 10.06 5.17
C LYS A 52 -12.10 10.03 6.65
N GLY A 53 -11.85 11.14 7.36
CA GLY A 53 -12.21 11.29 8.76
C GLY A 53 -11.12 11.98 9.56
N PRO A 54 -11.45 12.71 10.64
CA PRO A 54 -10.51 13.50 11.41
C PRO A 54 -9.46 12.64 12.14
N GLU A 55 -9.75 11.38 12.43
CA GLU A 55 -8.79 10.48 13.09
C GLU A 55 -7.56 10.18 12.24
N ASP A 56 -7.63 10.36 10.91
CA ASP A 56 -6.51 10.18 9.99
C ASP A 56 -5.84 11.51 9.56
N ASP A 57 -6.20 12.65 10.16
CA ASP A 57 -5.64 13.95 9.80
C ASP A 57 -4.16 14.03 10.18
N PHE A 58 -3.77 13.53 11.37
CA PHE A 58 -2.37 13.49 11.75
C PHE A 58 -1.53 12.58 10.84
N LEU A 59 -2.07 11.45 10.40
CA LEU A 59 -1.44 10.61 9.39
C LEU A 59 -1.23 11.39 8.08
N THR A 60 -2.22 12.18 7.67
CA THR A 60 -2.11 13.07 6.50
C THR A 60 -0.96 14.07 6.63
N GLU A 61 -0.78 14.69 7.80
CA GLU A 61 0.32 15.63 8.06
C GLU A 61 1.69 14.95 7.96
N ILE A 62 1.84 13.74 8.52
CA ILE A 62 3.07 12.95 8.39
C ILE A 62 3.39 12.66 6.92
N LEU A 63 2.41 12.28 6.13
CA LEU A 63 2.59 12.02 4.70
C LEU A 63 3.01 13.29 3.93
N LYS A 64 2.36 14.42 4.20
CA LYS A 64 2.72 15.74 3.63
C LYS A 64 4.14 16.14 3.98
N LYS A 65 4.52 16.07 5.26
CA LYS A 65 5.87 16.39 5.74
C LYS A 65 6.95 15.58 5.03
N ASN A 66 6.66 14.32 4.71
CA ASN A 66 7.58 13.42 4.00
C ASN A 66 7.43 13.48 2.46
N LYS A 67 6.61 14.40 1.91
CA LYS A 67 6.34 14.56 0.48
C LYS A 67 5.82 13.26 -0.18
N ILE A 68 5.05 12.48 0.57
CA ILE A 68 4.48 11.23 0.12
C ILE A 68 3.12 11.48 -0.52
N LYS A 69 2.91 11.00 -1.75
CA LYS A 69 1.61 11.05 -2.42
C LYS A 69 0.58 10.19 -1.70
N TYR A 70 -0.59 10.72 -1.48
CA TYR A 70 -1.70 10.01 -0.85
C TYR A 70 -3.04 10.42 -1.45
N PHE A 71 -4.05 9.60 -1.20
CA PHE A 71 -5.45 9.97 -1.42
C PHE A 71 -6.31 9.50 -0.24
N ARG A 72 -7.44 10.18 -0.07
CA ARG A 72 -8.43 9.82 0.96
C ARG A 72 -9.68 9.25 0.29
N GLY A 73 -10.20 8.16 0.82
CA GLY A 73 -11.38 7.47 0.30
C GLY A 73 -12.31 6.98 1.40
N SER A 74 -13.32 6.18 1.05
CA SER A 74 -14.31 5.65 1.99
C SER A 74 -13.65 5.10 3.25
N LYS A 75 -14.20 5.47 4.43
CA LYS A 75 -13.74 5.00 5.73
C LYS A 75 -14.17 3.55 5.97
N GLU A 76 -15.43 3.27 5.73
CA GLU A 76 -16.06 2.00 6.05
C GLU A 76 -15.80 0.92 4.99
N ASN A 77 -15.68 1.33 3.73
CA ASN A 77 -15.54 0.39 2.61
C ASN A 77 -14.15 0.52 1.94
N VAL A 78 -13.27 -0.45 2.23
CA VAL A 78 -11.93 -0.50 1.64
C VAL A 78 -12.00 -0.70 0.13
N LEU A 79 -12.90 -1.55 -0.36
CA LEU A 79 -13.05 -1.81 -1.80
C LEU A 79 -13.48 -0.54 -2.54
N GLU A 80 -14.44 0.21 -2.01
CA GLU A 80 -14.86 1.49 -2.57
C GLU A 80 -13.72 2.51 -2.60
N ARG A 81 -12.86 2.53 -1.57
CA ARG A 81 -11.66 3.39 -1.53
C ARG A 81 -10.72 3.07 -2.70
N PHE A 82 -10.46 1.79 -2.95
CA PHE A 82 -9.64 1.37 -4.10
C PHE A 82 -10.32 1.63 -5.43
N GLN A 83 -11.62 1.36 -5.53
CA GLN A 83 -12.40 1.62 -6.74
C GLN A 83 -12.42 3.11 -7.12
N SER A 84 -12.54 4.01 -6.14
CA SER A 84 -12.50 5.46 -6.39
C SER A 84 -11.15 5.91 -6.94
N TYR A 85 -10.07 5.25 -6.56
CA TYR A 85 -8.74 5.49 -7.12
C TYR A 85 -8.59 4.90 -8.51
N SER A 86 -9.06 3.65 -8.73
CA SER A 86 -8.94 2.96 -10.02
C SER A 86 -9.66 3.69 -11.16
N LYS A 87 -10.76 4.39 -10.87
CA LYS A 87 -11.48 5.22 -11.88
C LYS A 87 -10.60 6.31 -12.53
N LYS A 88 -9.46 6.65 -11.91
CA LYS A 88 -8.50 7.63 -12.43
C LYS A 88 -7.38 7.00 -13.25
N LEU A 89 -7.38 5.68 -13.39
CA LEU A 89 -6.37 4.89 -14.07
C LEU A 89 -6.92 4.35 -15.40
N ASN A 90 -6.03 3.88 -16.26
CA ASN A 90 -6.44 3.15 -17.46
C ASN A 90 -6.88 1.73 -17.09
N SER A 91 -7.78 1.14 -17.88
CA SER A 91 -8.30 -0.21 -17.69
C SER A 91 -7.23 -1.29 -17.61
N GLU A 92 -6.12 -1.07 -18.28
CA GLU A 92 -4.98 -1.99 -18.36
C GLU A 92 -3.93 -1.79 -17.26
N ASP A 93 -4.09 -0.76 -16.41
CA ASP A 93 -3.14 -0.50 -15.33
C ASP A 93 -3.29 -1.56 -14.21
N ILE A 94 -2.17 -1.96 -13.63
CA ILE A 94 -2.10 -2.96 -12.57
C ILE A 94 -2.08 -2.27 -11.22
N ILE A 95 -2.99 -2.64 -10.33
CA ILE A 95 -3.00 -2.17 -8.94
C ILE A 95 -2.41 -3.27 -8.04
N VAL A 96 -1.37 -2.91 -7.29
CA VAL A 96 -0.79 -3.75 -6.25
C VAL A 96 -1.20 -3.20 -4.90
N ARG A 97 -1.95 -3.98 -4.13
CA ARG A 97 -2.33 -3.62 -2.75
C ARG A 97 -1.27 -4.11 -1.77
N VAL A 98 -0.77 -3.20 -0.94
CA VAL A 98 0.14 -3.49 0.18
C VAL A 98 -0.41 -2.82 1.44
N THR A 99 -0.22 -3.43 2.61
CA THR A 99 -0.64 -2.84 3.89
C THR A 99 0.56 -2.23 4.63
N ALA A 100 0.35 -1.07 5.26
CA ALA A 100 1.40 -0.29 5.93
C ALA A 100 1.75 -0.80 7.33
N ASP A 101 1.35 -2.01 7.67
CA ASP A 101 1.69 -2.68 8.93
C ASP A 101 2.72 -3.81 8.75
N ASN A 102 3.17 -4.03 7.53
CA ASN A 102 4.21 -4.99 7.22
C ASN A 102 5.42 -4.32 6.56
N PRO A 103 6.48 -3.99 7.34
CA PRO A 103 7.68 -3.33 6.82
C PRO A 103 8.62 -4.27 6.04
N PHE A 104 8.36 -5.56 5.98
CA PHE A 104 9.22 -6.53 5.30
C PHE A 104 8.95 -6.64 3.79
N VAL A 105 7.80 -6.16 3.32
CA VAL A 105 7.53 -6.06 1.88
C VAL A 105 8.34 -4.89 1.30
N ASP A 106 9.15 -5.18 0.28
CA ASP A 106 9.94 -4.16 -0.41
C ASP A 106 9.69 -4.13 -1.92
N GLY A 107 10.25 -3.12 -2.56
CA GLY A 107 10.03 -2.89 -3.98
C GLY A 107 10.69 -3.94 -4.90
N PHE A 108 11.80 -4.55 -4.49
CA PHE A 108 12.44 -5.61 -5.29
C PHE A 108 11.61 -6.88 -5.28
N PHE A 109 11.13 -7.29 -4.09
CA PHE A 109 10.22 -8.41 -3.94
C PHE A 109 8.94 -8.22 -4.78
N LEU A 110 8.35 -7.01 -4.76
CA LEU A 110 7.18 -6.71 -5.60
C LEU A 110 7.49 -6.80 -7.10
N LYS A 111 8.67 -6.39 -7.55
CA LYS A 111 9.06 -6.53 -8.96
C LYS A 111 9.19 -8.00 -9.38
N GLU A 112 9.69 -8.86 -8.53
CA GLU A 112 9.74 -10.30 -8.80
C GLU A 112 8.33 -10.89 -8.95
N ILE A 113 7.44 -10.60 -8.01
CA ILE A 113 6.03 -11.02 -8.07
C ILE A 113 5.36 -10.50 -9.34
N LEU A 114 5.54 -9.23 -9.67
CA LEU A 114 4.98 -8.63 -10.89
C LEU A 114 5.49 -9.30 -12.15
N SER A 115 6.77 -9.69 -12.19
CA SER A 115 7.33 -10.45 -13.32
C SER A 115 6.61 -11.79 -13.50
N ILE A 116 6.36 -12.52 -12.42
CA ILE A 116 5.63 -13.80 -12.44
C ILE A 116 4.18 -13.57 -12.90
N TYR A 117 3.51 -12.57 -12.32
CA TYR A 117 2.13 -12.20 -12.65
C TYR A 117 1.96 -11.92 -14.15
N LEU A 118 2.84 -11.11 -14.73
CA LEU A 118 2.81 -10.73 -16.13
C LEU A 118 3.12 -11.92 -17.05
N LYS A 119 4.12 -12.74 -16.71
CA LYS A 119 4.49 -13.93 -17.49
C LYS A 119 3.34 -14.95 -17.56
N LYS A 120 2.64 -15.13 -16.44
CA LYS A 120 1.51 -16.09 -16.34
C LYS A 120 0.18 -15.54 -16.82
N LYS A 121 0.13 -14.26 -17.23
CA LYS A 121 -1.11 -13.56 -17.67
C LYS A 121 -2.27 -13.75 -16.68
N LEU A 122 -1.99 -13.59 -15.39
CA LEU A 122 -2.99 -13.75 -14.34
C LEU A 122 -3.91 -12.55 -14.29
N ASN A 123 -5.18 -12.77 -13.93
CA ASN A 123 -6.12 -11.68 -13.63
C ASN A 123 -6.02 -11.21 -12.18
N TYR A 124 -5.59 -12.09 -11.28
CA TYR A 124 -5.43 -11.84 -9.86
C TYR A 124 -4.29 -12.68 -9.29
N PHE A 125 -3.57 -12.12 -8.33
CA PHE A 125 -2.52 -12.81 -7.56
C PHE A 125 -2.59 -12.38 -6.10
N SER A 126 -2.49 -13.33 -5.17
CA SER A 126 -2.41 -13.06 -3.73
C SER A 126 -1.29 -13.90 -3.10
N SER A 127 -0.51 -13.29 -2.21
CA SER A 127 0.50 -14.01 -1.43
C SER A 127 -0.11 -14.80 -0.27
N HIS A 128 -1.40 -14.59 0.08
CA HIS A 128 -2.03 -15.27 1.22
C HIS A 128 -2.25 -16.78 1.01
N GLU A 129 -2.41 -17.22 -0.22
CA GLU A 129 -2.73 -18.63 -0.49
C GLU A 129 -1.51 -19.58 -0.35
N ASN A 130 -0.30 -19.03 -0.35
CA ASN A 130 0.95 -19.81 -0.26
C ASN A 130 1.54 -19.88 1.16
N ILE A 131 0.90 -19.29 2.17
CA ILE A 131 1.42 -19.25 3.55
C ILE A 131 1.19 -20.57 4.33
N LYS A 132 0.61 -21.61 3.72
CA LYS A 132 0.49 -22.92 4.36
C LYS A 132 1.84 -23.62 4.66
N SER A 133 2.96 -23.05 4.21
CA SER A 133 4.29 -23.66 4.35
C SER A 133 5.26 -22.90 5.26
N ILE A 134 4.87 -21.79 5.89
CA ILE A 134 5.72 -21.09 6.86
C ILE A 134 5.19 -21.38 8.26
N PRO A 135 5.88 -22.21 9.05
CA PRO A 135 5.53 -22.38 10.47
C PRO A 135 5.76 -21.05 11.21
N TYR A 136 4.82 -20.67 12.08
CA TYR A 136 4.94 -19.53 12.98
C TYR A 136 6.02 -19.77 14.01
#